data_8d0bfc8849d6a4e064e57674f8363ac9
#
_entry.id   8d0bfc8849d6a4e064e57674f8363ac9
#
_cell.length_a   1.000
_cell.length_b   1.000
_cell.length_c   1.000
_cell.angle_alpha   90.00
_cell.angle_beta   90.00
_cell.angle_gamma   90.00
#
_symmetry.space_group_name_H-M   'P 1'
#
loop_
_entity.id
_entity.type
_entity.pdbx_description
1 polymer ?
#
loop_
_entity_poly.entity_id
_entity_poly.type
_entity_poly.pdbx_seq_one_letter_code
_entity_poly.pdbx_strand_id
1 'polypeptide(L)'
;MTKFVPLSSFALLLSVWMGPSACGGKSEEAQPSEGSAALEAKPERPSSVELLNVSYDPTRELYEEFNKSFADQWKKESGQSVTIRQSHGGGGKQARAVIDGLEADVVTLALAYDIDALYEQAKLIPQDWQSRLPDKSSPYTSTIVFVVRKGNPKGIRDWNDLVKPGVEVITPNPKTSGGARWTYLAAWGYALKQPGGSDATAKDFLKKLYANVKVLDSGARGSTTTFVQNGIGDVLLSWENEAQLILKESGADKVEVITPQLSILAEPPVTVVDKNVDKHHTREVAMAYLKYLYTEAGQEIAAKNHYRPRLASVAEKHAKDFPTLQLFTVDELFGGWQKAQKTHFMDNGTFDQIYAPGGG
;
A
#
# COMPACT_ATOMS: atom_id res chain seq x y z
N MET A 1 38.86 29.48 -34.66
CA MET A 1 39.60 28.55 -35.54
C MET A 1 38.70 27.33 -35.68
N THR A 2 37.74 27.34 -36.56
CA THR A 2 37.71 26.94 -37.96
C THR A 2 38.38 25.60 -38.24
N LYS A 3 37.59 24.59 -38.56
CA LYS A 3 37.67 23.87 -39.83
C LYS A 3 36.49 22.90 -40.02
N PHE A 4 35.93 23.04 -41.16
CA PHE A 4 34.79 22.43 -41.83
C PHE A 4 35.21 21.18 -42.64
N VAL A 5 34.26 20.20 -42.85
CA VAL A 5 33.78 19.52 -44.09
C VAL A 5 34.71 18.44 -44.70
N PRO A 6 34.24 17.45 -45.52
CA PRO A 6 32.96 17.31 -46.22
C PRO A 6 32.26 15.92 -46.28
N LEU A 7 31.03 15.99 -46.85
CA LEU A 7 30.22 14.93 -47.47
C LEU A 7 30.94 14.12 -48.55
N SER A 8 30.49 12.88 -48.78
CA SER A 8 30.56 12.21 -50.08
C SER A 8 29.35 11.36 -50.32
N SER A 9 28.54 11.79 -51.28
CA SER A 9 27.48 11.04 -51.97
C SER A 9 28.10 10.05 -52.96
N PHE A 10 27.51 8.83 -53.11
CA PHE A 10 27.66 8.07 -54.35
C PHE A 10 26.32 7.46 -54.80
N ALA A 11 26.08 7.61 -56.07
CA ALA A 11 24.82 7.42 -56.77
C ALA A 11 24.63 6.01 -57.37
N LEU A 12 23.39 5.67 -57.53
CA LEU A 12 22.71 4.91 -58.60
C LEU A 12 23.53 4.00 -59.54
N LEU A 13 23.04 2.78 -59.75
CA LEU A 13 23.00 2.12 -61.05
C LEU A 13 21.80 1.16 -61.15
N LEU A 14 20.84 1.59 -62.01
CA LEU A 14 19.78 0.75 -62.60
C LEU A 14 20.42 -0.21 -63.62
N SER A 15 19.97 -1.44 -63.71
CA SER A 15 20.06 -2.25 -64.93
C SER A 15 18.74 -3.00 -65.18
N VAL A 16 18.08 -2.50 -66.22
CA VAL A 16 16.93 -3.12 -66.90
C VAL A 16 17.44 -4.22 -67.84
N TRP A 17 16.81 -5.39 -67.81
CA TRP A 17 16.91 -6.34 -68.93
C TRP A 17 15.52 -6.85 -69.34
N MET A 18 15.18 -6.62 -70.63
CA MET A 18 13.99 -7.07 -71.31
C MET A 18 14.25 -8.35 -72.11
N GLY A 19 13.31 -9.28 -72.04
CA GLY A 19 12.62 -10.04 -73.06
C GLY A 19 13.31 -11.23 -73.71
N PRO A 20 12.66 -12.07 -74.57
CA PRO A 20 11.23 -12.09 -74.93
C PRO A 20 10.56 -13.51 -74.91
N SER A 21 9.25 -13.47 -75.20
CA SER A 21 8.19 -14.47 -75.50
C SER A 21 8.58 -15.77 -76.19
N ALA A 22 7.83 -16.87 -75.91
CA ALA A 22 7.01 -17.64 -76.87
C ALA A 22 6.14 -18.71 -76.23
N CYS A 23 4.86 -18.59 -76.52
CA CYS A 23 3.79 -19.57 -76.84
C CYS A 23 3.74 -20.99 -76.28
N GLY A 24 2.57 -21.33 -75.72
CA GLY A 24 1.77 -22.47 -76.19
C GLY A 24 1.44 -23.52 -75.13
N GLY A 25 0.15 -23.67 -74.79
CA GLY A 25 -0.38 -24.98 -74.40
C GLY A 25 -1.31 -25.06 -73.19
N LYS A 26 -2.58 -25.01 -73.50
CA LYS A 26 -3.74 -25.72 -72.88
C LYS A 26 -4.01 -25.55 -71.39
N SER A 27 -5.15 -24.92 -71.13
CA SER A 27 -6.00 -24.89 -69.96
C SER A 27 -6.21 -26.26 -69.29
N GLU A 28 -5.92 -26.32 -68.02
CA GLU A 28 -6.50 -27.24 -67.06
C GLU A 28 -6.96 -26.41 -65.85
N GLU A 29 -8.28 -26.43 -65.61
CA GLU A 29 -8.91 -25.74 -64.46
C GLU A 29 -8.44 -26.40 -63.18
N ALA A 30 -7.61 -25.66 -62.40
CA ALA A 30 -7.31 -25.99 -61.02
C ALA A 30 -8.32 -25.30 -60.12
N GLN A 31 -9.14 -26.09 -59.42
CA GLN A 31 -10.00 -25.63 -58.30
C GLN A 31 -9.19 -24.87 -57.26
N PRO A 32 -9.77 -23.82 -56.64
CA PRO A 32 -9.12 -23.15 -55.53
C PRO A 32 -9.12 -24.13 -54.33
N SER A 33 -7.94 -24.52 -53.88
CA SER A 33 -7.75 -25.15 -52.59
C SER A 33 -8.17 -24.15 -51.51
N GLU A 34 -9.19 -24.52 -50.76
CA GLU A 34 -9.57 -23.83 -49.54
C GLU A 34 -8.32 -23.65 -48.67
N GLY A 35 -7.92 -22.38 -48.52
CA GLY A 35 -6.87 -21.99 -47.62
C GLY A 35 -7.28 -22.37 -46.18
N SER A 36 -6.60 -23.37 -45.66
CA SER A 36 -6.60 -23.65 -44.22
C SER A 36 -6.24 -22.36 -43.51
N ALA A 37 -7.23 -21.70 -42.91
CA ALA A 37 -6.99 -20.62 -42.00
C ALA A 37 -6.11 -21.17 -40.85
N ALA A 38 -4.83 -20.82 -40.89
CA ALA A 38 -3.94 -21.07 -39.77
C ALA A 38 -4.58 -20.39 -38.56
N LEU A 39 -5.12 -21.18 -37.66
CA LEU A 39 -5.46 -20.75 -36.30
C LEU A 39 -4.18 -20.16 -35.74
N GLU A 40 -4.12 -18.84 -35.62
CA GLU A 40 -3.04 -18.17 -34.87
C GLU A 40 -2.99 -18.83 -33.50
N ALA A 41 -1.95 -19.60 -33.26
CA ALA A 41 -1.69 -20.19 -31.96
C ALA A 41 -1.57 -19.06 -30.96
N LYS A 42 -2.51 -19.00 -30.02
CA LYS A 42 -2.44 -18.08 -28.90
C LYS A 42 -1.05 -18.28 -28.27
N PRO A 43 -0.27 -17.19 -28.04
CA PRO A 43 1.07 -17.34 -27.47
C PRO A 43 0.99 -18.19 -26.21
N GLU A 44 1.76 -19.25 -26.14
CA GLU A 44 1.78 -20.12 -24.97
C GLU A 44 2.20 -19.29 -23.74
N ARG A 45 1.37 -19.33 -22.71
CA ARG A 45 1.65 -18.68 -21.43
C ARG A 45 2.89 -19.33 -20.81
N PRO A 46 3.88 -18.58 -20.31
CA PRO A 46 5.03 -19.15 -19.59
C PRO A 46 4.54 -20.07 -18.46
N SER A 47 5.20 -21.20 -18.25
CA SER A 47 4.83 -22.18 -17.20
C SER A 47 4.99 -21.61 -15.78
N SER A 48 5.81 -20.57 -15.61
CA SER A 48 6.05 -19.88 -14.36
C SER A 48 6.22 -18.38 -14.56
N VAL A 49 5.89 -17.60 -13.53
CA VAL A 49 6.02 -16.13 -13.50
C VAL A 49 6.41 -15.68 -12.09
N GLU A 50 7.12 -14.56 -12.00
CA GLU A 50 7.46 -13.91 -10.72
C GLU A 50 6.74 -12.56 -10.62
N LEU A 51 6.24 -12.22 -9.42
CA LEU A 51 5.73 -10.91 -9.07
C LEU A 51 6.54 -10.34 -7.91
N LEU A 52 6.77 -9.02 -7.93
CA LEU A 52 7.25 -8.29 -6.77
C LEU A 52 6.13 -7.43 -6.17
N ASN A 53 5.74 -7.75 -4.92
CA ASN A 53 4.85 -6.93 -4.11
C ASN A 53 5.69 -6.04 -3.18
N VAL A 54 5.56 -4.71 -3.35
CA VAL A 54 6.19 -3.71 -2.48
C VAL A 54 5.13 -3.18 -1.52
N SER A 55 5.31 -3.46 -0.22
CA SER A 55 4.32 -3.25 0.82
C SER A 55 4.85 -2.46 2.03
N TYR A 56 3.97 -2.01 2.91
CA TYR A 56 4.34 -1.41 4.19
C TYR A 56 4.46 -2.47 5.30
N ASP A 57 5.21 -2.14 6.37
CA ASP A 57 5.63 -3.10 7.39
C ASP A 57 4.51 -3.96 8.03
N PRO A 58 3.36 -3.42 8.45
CA PRO A 58 2.31 -4.18 9.14
C PRO A 58 1.68 -5.35 8.36
N THR A 59 1.92 -5.45 7.06
CA THR A 59 1.30 -6.46 6.19
C THR A 59 2.11 -7.74 5.98
N ARG A 60 3.26 -7.89 6.63
CA ARG A 60 4.17 -9.04 6.40
C ARG A 60 3.46 -10.38 6.53
N GLU A 61 2.83 -10.60 7.66
CA GLU A 61 2.17 -11.86 8.01
C GLU A 61 0.96 -12.12 7.10
N LEU A 62 0.19 -11.05 6.81
CA LEU A 62 -0.92 -11.10 5.87
C LEU A 62 -0.44 -11.62 4.50
N TYR A 63 0.58 -11.01 3.93
CA TYR A 63 1.03 -11.39 2.59
C TYR A 63 1.82 -12.69 2.56
N GLU A 64 2.41 -13.16 3.64
CA GLU A 64 2.96 -14.51 3.73
C GLU A 64 1.88 -15.59 3.55
N GLU A 65 0.73 -15.46 4.22
CA GLU A 65 -0.39 -16.38 4.08
C GLU A 65 -1.10 -16.20 2.74
N PHE A 66 -1.37 -14.95 2.36
CA PHE A 66 -2.08 -14.59 1.15
C PHE A 66 -1.36 -15.08 -0.12
N ASN A 67 -0.04 -14.89 -0.21
CA ASN A 67 0.75 -15.30 -1.37
C ASN A 67 0.69 -16.79 -1.63
N LYS A 68 0.70 -17.62 -0.59
CA LYS A 68 0.56 -19.07 -0.70
C LYS A 68 -0.82 -19.44 -1.25
N SER A 69 -1.87 -18.86 -0.66
CA SER A 69 -3.26 -19.10 -1.07
C SER A 69 -3.51 -18.67 -2.52
N PHE A 70 -3.02 -17.48 -2.91
CA PHE A 70 -3.14 -17.02 -4.27
C PHE A 70 -2.35 -17.87 -5.27
N ALA A 71 -1.12 -18.25 -4.94
CA ALA A 71 -0.30 -19.08 -5.84
C ALA A 71 -0.96 -20.44 -6.13
N ASP A 72 -1.54 -21.07 -5.11
CA ASP A 72 -2.29 -22.31 -5.26
C ASP A 72 -3.54 -22.14 -6.12
N GLN A 73 -4.29 -21.07 -5.92
CA GLN A 73 -5.49 -20.75 -6.70
C GLN A 73 -5.13 -20.44 -8.16
N TRP A 74 -4.13 -19.59 -8.37
CA TRP A 74 -3.66 -19.24 -9.71
C TRP A 74 -3.19 -20.45 -10.51
N LYS A 75 -2.45 -21.35 -9.84
CA LYS A 75 -2.01 -22.61 -10.47
C LYS A 75 -3.16 -23.49 -10.90
N LYS A 76 -4.22 -23.59 -10.08
CA LYS A 76 -5.42 -24.38 -10.41
C LYS A 76 -6.18 -23.80 -11.59
N GLU A 77 -6.31 -22.45 -11.65
CA GLU A 77 -7.10 -21.76 -12.67
C GLU A 77 -6.38 -21.63 -14.01
N SER A 78 -5.08 -21.28 -13.97
CA SER A 78 -4.31 -20.90 -15.15
C SER A 78 -3.34 -21.98 -15.64
N GLY A 79 -3.02 -22.97 -14.80
CA GLY A 79 -1.92 -23.90 -15.04
C GLY A 79 -0.52 -23.30 -14.83
N GLN A 80 -0.39 -21.97 -14.64
CA GLN A 80 0.87 -21.26 -14.46
C GLN A 80 1.26 -21.19 -12.97
N SER A 81 2.51 -21.47 -12.67
CA SER A 81 3.06 -21.24 -11.32
C SER A 81 3.41 -19.76 -11.14
N VAL A 82 3.12 -19.18 -9.97
CA VAL A 82 3.54 -17.82 -9.63
C VAL A 82 4.35 -17.82 -8.33
N THR A 83 5.47 -17.10 -8.34
CA THR A 83 6.26 -16.81 -7.14
C THR A 83 6.09 -15.33 -6.81
N ILE A 84 5.64 -15.01 -5.60
CA ILE A 84 5.47 -13.62 -5.17
C ILE A 84 6.58 -13.26 -4.19
N ARG A 85 7.49 -12.39 -4.64
CA ARG A 85 8.51 -11.78 -3.78
C ARG A 85 7.93 -10.59 -3.06
N GLN A 86 8.45 -10.30 -1.87
CA GLN A 86 7.97 -9.21 -1.03
C GLN A 86 9.11 -8.27 -0.64
N SER A 87 8.81 -6.96 -0.66
CA SER A 87 9.62 -5.93 -0.02
C SER A 87 8.77 -5.18 0.99
N HIS A 88 9.21 -5.12 2.25
CA HIS A 88 8.49 -4.44 3.32
C HIS A 88 9.33 -3.33 3.96
N GLY A 89 8.67 -2.24 4.34
CA GLY A 89 9.31 -1.09 4.98
C GLY A 89 8.31 0.02 5.27
N GLY A 90 8.77 1.18 5.68
CA GLY A 90 7.92 2.37 5.79
C GLY A 90 7.33 2.76 4.44
N GLY A 91 6.01 3.05 4.36
CA GLY A 91 5.27 3.26 3.11
C GLY A 91 5.91 4.28 2.18
N GLY A 92 6.26 5.47 2.68
CA GLY A 92 6.93 6.50 1.88
C GLY A 92 8.32 6.09 1.38
N LYS A 93 9.08 5.28 2.17
CA LYS A 93 10.36 4.72 1.73
C LYS A 93 10.17 3.70 0.61
N GLN A 94 9.13 2.87 0.71
CA GLN A 94 8.80 1.88 -0.30
C GLN A 94 8.34 2.56 -1.61
N ALA A 95 7.47 3.58 -1.54
CA ALA A 95 7.07 4.36 -2.70
C ALA A 95 8.29 4.99 -3.40
N ARG A 96 9.20 5.58 -2.62
CA ARG A 96 10.44 6.17 -3.15
C ARG A 96 11.31 5.11 -3.84
N ALA A 97 11.49 3.93 -3.26
CA ALA A 97 12.26 2.87 -3.88
C ALA A 97 11.70 2.48 -5.27
N VAL A 98 10.36 2.42 -5.41
CA VAL A 98 9.72 2.14 -6.70
C VAL A 98 9.93 3.30 -7.70
N ILE A 99 9.82 4.55 -7.25
CA ILE A 99 10.10 5.74 -8.07
C ILE A 99 11.56 5.75 -8.55
N ASP A 100 12.49 5.36 -7.68
CA ASP A 100 13.93 5.32 -7.96
C ASP A 100 14.37 4.06 -8.74
N GLY A 101 13.42 3.19 -9.15
CA GLY A 101 13.68 2.09 -10.08
C GLY A 101 13.55 0.68 -9.52
N LEU A 102 13.01 0.48 -8.30
CA LEU A 102 12.61 -0.86 -7.85
C LEU A 102 11.39 -1.32 -8.67
N GLU A 103 11.60 -2.32 -9.49
CA GLU A 103 10.61 -2.79 -10.47
C GLU A 103 9.49 -3.63 -9.82
N ALA A 104 8.68 -3.00 -8.96
CA ALA A 104 7.52 -3.63 -8.37
C ALA A 104 6.43 -3.89 -9.41
N ASP A 105 5.80 -5.06 -9.40
CA ASP A 105 4.60 -5.36 -10.19
C ASP A 105 3.35 -4.81 -9.52
N VAL A 106 3.29 -4.89 -8.21
CA VAL A 106 2.20 -4.35 -7.40
C VAL A 106 2.74 -3.58 -6.21
N VAL A 107 2.01 -2.56 -5.80
CA VAL A 107 2.23 -1.84 -4.56
C VAL A 107 1.01 -1.97 -3.66
N THR A 108 1.24 -2.21 -2.37
CA THR A 108 0.22 -2.38 -1.34
C THR A 108 0.64 -1.53 -0.15
N LEU A 109 0.39 -0.20 -0.24
CA LEU A 109 0.98 0.79 0.66
C LEU A 109 -0.01 1.29 1.71
N ALA A 110 0.51 1.98 2.73
CA ALA A 110 -0.30 2.48 3.83
C ALA A 110 -1.21 3.66 3.44
N LEU A 111 -0.82 4.46 2.45
CA LEU A 111 -1.44 5.74 2.11
C LEU A 111 -1.67 5.87 0.61
N ALA A 112 -2.83 6.39 0.21
CA ALA A 112 -3.07 6.76 -1.17
C ALA A 112 -2.05 7.81 -1.67
N TYR A 113 -1.66 8.76 -0.81
CA TYR A 113 -0.63 9.74 -1.13
C TYR A 113 0.71 9.11 -1.57
N ASP A 114 1.14 8.03 -0.92
CA ASP A 114 2.38 7.36 -1.28
C ASP A 114 2.28 6.68 -2.66
N ILE A 115 1.08 6.20 -3.04
CA ILE A 115 0.82 5.67 -4.39
C ILE A 115 0.67 6.79 -5.42
N ASP A 116 0.00 7.89 -5.08
CA ASP A 116 -0.12 9.06 -5.96
C ASP A 116 1.26 9.57 -6.41
N ALA A 117 2.27 9.49 -5.54
CA ALA A 117 3.63 9.88 -5.86
C ALA A 117 4.24 9.07 -7.03
N LEU A 118 3.82 7.81 -7.24
CA LEU A 118 4.25 7.00 -8.39
C LEU A 118 3.74 7.59 -9.71
N TYR A 119 2.54 8.18 -9.70
CA TYR A 119 2.03 8.94 -10.84
C TYR A 119 2.71 10.29 -10.96
N GLU A 120 2.72 11.08 -9.89
CA GLU A 120 3.15 12.47 -9.92
C GLU A 120 4.63 12.61 -10.31
N GLN A 121 5.51 11.78 -9.74
CA GLN A 121 6.96 11.90 -9.89
C GLN A 121 7.53 11.06 -11.03
N ALA A 122 6.92 9.89 -11.34
CA ALA A 122 7.53 8.94 -12.28
C ALA A 122 6.58 8.44 -13.39
N LYS A 123 5.29 8.80 -13.35
CA LYS A 123 4.28 8.34 -14.32
C LYS A 123 4.26 6.81 -14.49
N LEU A 124 4.46 6.07 -13.40
CA LEU A 124 4.49 4.62 -13.40
C LEU A 124 3.10 3.99 -13.46
N ILE A 125 2.08 4.73 -13.01
CA ILE A 125 0.65 4.35 -12.96
C ILE A 125 -0.18 5.49 -13.56
N PRO A 126 -1.45 5.28 -13.94
CA PRO A 126 -2.35 6.37 -14.33
C PRO A 126 -2.86 7.14 -13.12
N GLN A 127 -3.37 8.34 -13.38
CA GLN A 127 -3.88 9.24 -12.34
C GLN A 127 -5.11 8.68 -11.61
N ASP A 128 -5.96 7.95 -12.33
CA ASP A 128 -7.22 7.39 -11.84
C ASP A 128 -7.07 5.98 -11.26
N TRP A 129 -5.89 5.59 -10.84
CA TRP A 129 -5.55 4.25 -10.35
C TRP A 129 -6.50 3.74 -9.26
N GLN A 130 -7.04 4.62 -8.40
CA GLN A 130 -7.97 4.25 -7.33
C GLN A 130 -9.32 3.72 -7.83
N SER A 131 -9.71 4.04 -9.07
CA SER A 131 -10.97 3.59 -9.66
C SER A 131 -10.95 2.13 -10.17
N ARG A 132 -9.78 1.49 -10.18
CA ARG A 132 -9.57 0.17 -10.77
C ARG A 132 -10.17 -1.00 -9.98
N LEU A 133 -10.23 -0.84 -8.67
CA LEU A 133 -10.70 -1.86 -7.74
C LEU A 133 -11.76 -1.26 -6.81
N PRO A 134 -12.62 -2.08 -6.20
CA PRO A 134 -13.64 -1.60 -5.27
C PRO A 134 -13.05 -0.78 -4.10
N ASP A 135 -13.88 0.00 -3.45
CA ASP A 135 -13.55 0.77 -2.25
C ASP A 135 -12.32 1.67 -2.42
N LYS A 136 -12.21 2.37 -3.56
CA LYS A 136 -11.02 3.18 -3.91
C LYS A 136 -9.71 2.38 -3.87
N SER A 137 -9.77 1.13 -4.33
CA SER A 137 -8.65 0.18 -4.31
C SER A 137 -8.13 -0.18 -2.90
N SER A 138 -9.01 -0.13 -1.88
CA SER A 138 -8.69 -0.49 -0.50
C SER A 138 -9.41 -1.78 -0.09
N PRO A 139 -8.75 -2.96 -0.19
CA PRO A 139 -9.42 -4.25 -0.03
C PRO A 139 -9.81 -4.59 1.41
N TYR A 140 -9.19 -3.97 2.38
CA TYR A 140 -9.44 -4.15 3.82
C TYR A 140 -9.21 -2.82 4.53
N THR A 141 -9.62 -2.76 5.80
CA THR A 141 -9.40 -1.58 6.64
C THR A 141 -8.74 -1.94 7.95
N SER A 142 -8.32 -0.94 8.68
CA SER A 142 -7.83 -1.03 10.05
C SER A 142 -8.16 0.27 10.80
N THR A 143 -7.72 0.37 12.02
CA THR A 143 -7.84 1.61 12.80
C THR A 143 -6.65 1.76 13.74
N ILE A 144 -6.60 2.87 14.50
CA ILE A 144 -5.57 3.10 15.51
C ILE A 144 -6.14 2.74 16.88
N VAL A 145 -5.38 1.93 17.61
CA VAL A 145 -5.64 1.49 18.98
C VAL A 145 -4.42 1.74 19.87
N PHE A 146 -4.54 1.46 21.16
CA PHE A 146 -3.46 1.64 22.12
C PHE A 146 -3.03 0.28 22.66
N VAL A 147 -1.72 0.03 22.73
CA VAL A 147 -1.16 -1.11 23.46
C VAL A 147 -0.56 -0.56 24.75
N VAL A 148 -1.04 -1.07 25.87
CA VAL A 148 -0.60 -0.65 27.22
C VAL A 148 0.06 -1.80 27.96
N ARG A 149 0.81 -1.48 29.01
CA ARG A 149 1.37 -2.50 29.91
C ARG A 149 0.25 -3.26 30.62
N LYS A 150 0.50 -4.52 30.96
CA LYS A 150 -0.44 -5.37 31.72
C LYS A 150 -0.96 -4.69 32.99
N GLY A 151 -2.27 -4.76 33.18
CA GLY A 151 -2.97 -4.10 34.30
C GLY A 151 -3.15 -2.60 34.12
N ASN A 152 -2.75 -2.06 32.96
CA ASN A 152 -2.93 -0.66 32.59
C ASN A 152 -2.60 0.35 33.73
N PRO A 153 -1.35 0.38 34.24
CA PRO A 153 -1.01 1.12 35.46
C PRO A 153 -1.22 2.63 35.36
N LYS A 154 -1.28 3.18 34.12
CA LYS A 154 -1.57 4.60 33.89
C LYS A 154 -3.06 4.88 33.69
N GLY A 155 -3.91 3.87 33.67
CA GLY A 155 -5.36 4.01 33.49
C GLY A 155 -5.75 4.61 32.13
N ILE A 156 -5.03 4.27 31.06
CA ILE A 156 -5.28 4.73 29.69
C ILE A 156 -6.55 4.09 29.16
N ARG A 157 -7.55 4.90 28.80
CA ARG A 157 -8.84 4.43 28.26
C ARG A 157 -9.20 5.07 26.93
N ASP A 158 -8.75 6.34 26.73
CA ASP A 158 -9.05 7.10 25.53
C ASP A 158 -7.94 8.13 25.28
N TRP A 159 -8.00 8.82 24.16
CA TRP A 159 -7.03 9.81 23.68
C TRP A 159 -6.66 10.87 24.72
N ASN A 160 -7.62 11.35 25.52
CA ASN A 160 -7.37 12.33 26.58
C ASN A 160 -6.42 11.84 27.67
N ASP A 161 -6.30 10.55 27.86
CA ASP A 161 -5.38 10.00 28.84
C ASP A 161 -3.92 10.09 28.38
N LEU A 162 -3.69 10.17 27.07
CA LEU A 162 -2.35 10.25 26.47
C LEU A 162 -1.66 11.60 26.72
N VAL A 163 -2.43 12.64 27.03
CA VAL A 163 -1.90 14.00 27.31
C VAL A 163 -1.74 14.30 28.78
N LYS A 164 -2.00 13.33 29.65
CA LYS A 164 -1.80 13.48 31.10
C LYS A 164 -0.32 13.55 31.45
N PRO A 165 0.07 14.37 32.45
CA PRO A 165 1.45 14.41 32.91
C PRO A 165 1.95 13.04 33.36
N GLY A 166 3.17 12.69 32.99
CA GLY A 166 3.83 11.45 33.40
C GLY A 166 3.37 10.21 32.62
N VAL A 167 2.58 10.34 31.55
CA VAL A 167 2.32 9.28 30.58
C VAL A 167 3.41 9.33 29.50
N GLU A 168 4.02 8.20 29.22
CA GLU A 168 5.07 8.06 28.21
C GLU A 168 4.51 7.36 26.97
N VAL A 169 4.43 8.10 25.85
CA VAL A 169 3.86 7.62 24.58
C VAL A 169 4.98 7.17 23.65
N ILE A 170 4.76 6.04 22.99
CA ILE A 170 5.58 5.55 21.87
C ILE A 170 4.75 5.58 20.60
N THR A 171 5.30 6.17 19.55
CA THR A 171 4.69 6.24 18.22
C THR A 171 5.77 6.41 17.15
N PRO A 172 5.59 5.90 15.93
CA PRO A 172 6.55 6.17 14.87
C PRO A 172 6.47 7.64 14.38
N ASN A 173 7.48 8.04 13.61
CA ASN A 173 7.60 9.42 13.12
C ASN A 173 6.74 9.63 11.86
N PRO A 174 5.81 10.61 11.83
CA PRO A 174 4.98 10.93 10.68
C PRO A 174 5.76 11.36 9.42
N LYS A 175 7.01 11.81 9.56
CA LYS A 175 7.87 12.15 8.41
C LYS A 175 8.35 10.91 7.64
N THR A 176 8.42 9.74 8.30
CA THR A 176 9.00 8.52 7.72
C THR A 176 8.01 7.36 7.62
N SER A 177 6.95 7.36 8.44
CA SER A 177 6.00 6.27 8.58
C SER A 177 4.58 6.68 8.15
N GLY A 178 4.00 5.96 7.18
CA GLY A 178 2.60 6.11 6.82
C GLY A 178 1.66 5.77 7.98
N GLY A 179 2.00 4.74 8.78
CA GLY A 179 1.25 4.39 10.00
C GLY A 179 1.19 5.52 11.00
N ALA A 180 2.30 6.25 11.17
CA ALA A 180 2.34 7.40 12.05
C ALA A 180 1.47 8.58 11.56
N ARG A 181 1.30 8.73 10.22
CA ARG A 181 0.37 9.73 9.68
C ARG A 181 -1.07 9.38 10.01
N TRP A 182 -1.45 8.10 9.95
CA TRP A 182 -2.76 7.64 10.42
C TRP A 182 -2.95 7.92 11.92
N THR A 183 -1.95 7.61 12.74
CA THR A 183 -1.98 7.87 14.20
C THR A 183 -2.14 9.37 14.51
N TYR A 184 -1.38 10.21 13.84
CA TYR A 184 -1.46 11.67 13.98
C TYR A 184 -2.86 12.18 13.60
N LEU A 185 -3.40 11.76 12.45
CA LEU A 185 -4.72 12.19 12.00
C LEU A 185 -5.84 11.62 12.89
N ALA A 186 -5.67 10.42 13.47
CA ALA A 186 -6.61 9.87 14.44
C ALA A 186 -6.71 10.77 15.68
N ALA A 187 -5.57 11.17 16.24
CA ALA A 187 -5.51 12.07 17.38
C ALA A 187 -6.05 13.48 17.07
N TRP A 188 -5.74 13.99 15.89
CA TRP A 188 -6.27 15.28 15.42
C TRP A 188 -7.79 15.26 15.28
N GLY A 189 -8.32 14.25 14.56
CA GLY A 189 -9.75 14.07 14.34
C GLY A 189 -10.51 13.83 15.65
N TYR A 190 -9.92 13.10 16.61
CA TYR A 190 -10.49 12.99 17.94
C TYR A 190 -10.68 14.39 18.58
N ALA A 191 -9.66 15.23 18.55
CA ALA A 191 -9.73 16.57 19.14
C ALA A 191 -10.72 17.49 18.41
N LEU A 192 -10.82 17.38 17.08
CA LEU A 192 -11.82 18.11 16.29
C LEU A 192 -13.26 17.74 16.66
N LYS A 193 -13.51 16.48 16.98
CA LYS A 193 -14.86 15.97 17.31
C LYS A 193 -15.26 16.18 18.77
N GLN A 194 -14.41 16.78 19.60
CA GLN A 194 -14.76 17.16 20.97
C GLN A 194 -15.63 18.44 20.96
N PRO A 195 -16.43 18.68 22.01
CA PRO A 195 -17.16 19.93 22.18
C PRO A 195 -16.23 21.15 22.07
N GLY A 196 -16.53 22.08 21.16
CA GLY A 196 -15.67 23.24 20.88
C GLY A 196 -14.44 22.92 20.05
N GLY A 197 -14.39 21.75 19.40
CA GLY A 197 -13.27 21.32 18.56
C GLY A 197 -13.01 22.25 17.38
N SER A 198 -11.75 22.54 17.14
CA SER A 198 -11.24 23.39 16.07
C SER A 198 -9.80 22.98 15.73
N ASP A 199 -9.24 23.47 14.62
CA ASP A 199 -7.85 23.24 14.28
C ASP A 199 -6.89 23.77 15.37
N ALA A 200 -7.24 24.85 16.04
CA ALA A 200 -6.44 25.40 17.14
C ALA A 200 -6.43 24.43 18.35
N THR A 201 -7.59 23.94 18.77
CA THR A 201 -7.68 22.98 19.88
C THR A 201 -7.05 21.65 19.54
N ALA A 202 -7.18 21.17 18.29
CA ALA A 202 -6.52 19.97 17.82
C ALA A 202 -4.99 20.12 17.81
N LYS A 203 -4.48 21.26 17.35
CA LYS A 203 -3.05 21.56 17.39
C LYS A 203 -2.49 21.57 18.84
N ASP A 204 -3.21 22.18 19.77
CA ASP A 204 -2.82 22.21 21.18
C ASP A 204 -2.89 20.82 21.82
N PHE A 205 -3.88 20.01 21.46
CA PHE A 205 -3.97 18.62 21.88
C PHE A 205 -2.76 17.81 21.40
N LEU A 206 -2.43 17.91 20.10
CA LEU A 206 -1.27 17.21 19.54
C LEU A 206 0.06 17.69 20.14
N LYS A 207 0.21 18.99 20.44
CA LYS A 207 1.39 19.49 21.17
C LYS A 207 1.58 18.78 22.51
N LYS A 208 0.49 18.64 23.29
CA LYS A 208 0.52 17.93 24.58
C LYS A 208 0.83 16.45 24.40
N LEU A 209 0.23 15.81 23.39
CA LEU A 209 0.48 14.41 23.09
C LEU A 209 1.95 14.20 22.71
N TYR A 210 2.49 14.99 21.78
CA TYR A 210 3.88 14.85 21.34
C TYR A 210 4.91 15.30 22.39
N ALA A 211 4.53 16.14 23.36
CA ALA A 211 5.37 16.42 24.55
C ALA A 211 5.56 15.16 25.43
N ASN A 212 4.61 14.24 25.40
CA ASN A 212 4.69 12.95 26.10
C ASN A 212 5.38 11.84 25.27
N VAL A 213 5.70 12.08 23.99
CA VAL A 213 6.36 11.09 23.13
C VAL A 213 7.84 10.99 23.50
N LYS A 214 8.26 9.80 23.93
CA LYS A 214 9.64 9.52 24.35
C LYS A 214 10.54 9.15 23.16
N VAL A 215 10.02 8.39 22.20
CA VAL A 215 10.76 7.92 21.05
C VAL A 215 9.88 8.04 19.81
N LEU A 216 10.45 8.58 18.73
CA LEU A 216 9.89 8.61 17.40
C LEU A 216 10.71 7.65 16.50
N ASP A 217 10.28 6.41 16.43
CA ASP A 217 10.91 5.40 15.59
C ASP A 217 10.64 5.65 14.10
N SER A 218 11.48 5.11 13.22
CA SER A 218 11.32 5.29 11.77
C SER A 218 10.10 4.61 11.15
N GLY A 219 9.50 3.62 11.85
CA GLY A 219 8.36 2.84 11.40
C GLY A 219 7.68 2.06 12.53
N ALA A 220 6.53 1.46 12.23
CA ALA A 220 5.69 0.75 13.21
C ALA A 220 6.45 -0.37 13.94
N ARG A 221 7.22 -1.20 13.23
CA ARG A 221 8.02 -2.28 13.86
C ARG A 221 9.11 -1.77 14.79
N GLY A 222 9.72 -0.63 14.49
CA GLY A 222 10.64 0.05 15.41
C GLY A 222 9.94 0.40 16.72
N SER A 223 8.77 1.02 16.65
CA SER A 223 7.98 1.38 17.83
C SER A 223 7.53 0.16 18.64
N THR A 224 7.15 -0.94 17.95
CA THR A 224 6.86 -2.21 18.63
C THR A 224 8.09 -2.73 19.38
N THR A 225 9.27 -2.73 18.77
CA THR A 225 10.53 -3.13 19.42
C THR A 225 10.84 -2.25 20.62
N THR A 226 10.75 -0.92 20.46
CA THR A 226 10.96 0.05 21.54
C THR A 226 10.02 -0.21 22.71
N PHE A 227 8.74 -0.40 22.45
CA PHE A 227 7.76 -0.66 23.49
C PHE A 227 7.91 -2.06 24.08
N VAL A 228 7.84 -3.12 23.27
CA VAL A 228 7.73 -4.50 23.76
C VAL A 228 9.07 -5.05 24.25
N GLN A 229 10.12 -4.92 23.44
CA GLN A 229 11.42 -5.56 23.72
C GLN A 229 12.29 -4.71 24.66
N ASN A 230 12.34 -3.40 24.40
CA ASN A 230 13.16 -2.49 25.21
C ASN A 230 12.45 -2.01 26.48
N GLY A 231 11.15 -2.26 26.62
CA GLY A 231 10.39 -1.89 27.82
C GLY A 231 10.16 -0.38 28.00
N ILE A 232 10.32 0.43 26.95
CA ILE A 232 10.21 1.89 27.02
C ILE A 232 8.75 2.31 26.79
N GLY A 233 8.28 3.30 27.55
CA GLY A 233 6.94 3.90 27.44
C GLY A 233 5.85 3.15 28.17
N ASP A 234 4.75 3.83 28.41
CA ASP A 234 3.53 3.33 29.05
C ASP A 234 2.49 2.87 28.05
N VAL A 235 2.44 3.51 26.88
CA VAL A 235 1.47 3.26 25.82
C VAL A 235 2.12 3.37 24.44
N LEU A 236 1.81 2.39 23.57
CA LEU A 236 2.16 2.40 22.16
C LEU A 236 0.90 2.71 21.33
N LEU A 237 0.98 3.71 20.47
CA LEU A 237 -0.05 3.97 19.46
C LEU A 237 0.21 3.08 18.26
N SER A 238 -0.74 2.22 17.94
CA SER A 238 -0.53 1.14 16.97
C SER A 238 -1.73 0.94 16.04
N TRP A 239 -1.49 0.32 14.90
CA TRP A 239 -2.54 -0.26 14.10
C TRP A 239 -3.21 -1.41 14.86
N GLU A 240 -4.51 -1.61 14.63
CA GLU A 240 -5.28 -2.68 15.27
C GLU A 240 -4.68 -4.07 15.01
N ASN A 241 -4.31 -4.36 13.76
CA ASN A 241 -3.67 -5.64 13.40
C ASN A 241 -2.30 -5.84 14.09
N GLU A 242 -1.47 -4.79 14.17
CA GLU A 242 -0.18 -4.85 14.88
C GLU A 242 -0.39 -5.06 16.39
N ALA A 243 -1.38 -4.39 16.97
CA ALA A 243 -1.69 -4.53 18.39
C ALA A 243 -2.13 -5.99 18.73
N GLN A 244 -2.93 -6.61 17.87
CA GLN A 244 -3.32 -8.01 18.03
C GLN A 244 -2.15 -8.98 17.85
N LEU A 245 -1.26 -8.68 16.88
CA LEU A 245 -0.03 -9.46 16.71
C LEU A 245 0.87 -9.36 17.95
N ILE A 246 1.06 -8.15 18.49
CA ILE A 246 1.82 -7.92 19.73
C ILE A 246 1.22 -8.73 20.88
N LEU A 247 -0.11 -8.70 21.03
CA LEU A 247 -0.81 -9.46 22.07
C LEU A 247 -0.59 -10.97 21.92
N LYS A 248 -0.64 -11.48 20.68
CA LYS A 248 -0.40 -12.89 20.37
C LYS A 248 1.04 -13.33 20.63
N GLU A 249 2.03 -12.51 20.23
CA GLU A 249 3.46 -12.84 20.35
C GLU A 249 4.01 -12.62 21.77
N SER A 250 3.60 -11.52 22.42
CA SER A 250 4.12 -11.15 23.74
C SER A 250 3.40 -11.84 24.90
N GLY A 251 2.16 -12.26 24.66
CA GLY A 251 1.27 -12.84 25.67
C GLY A 251 0.41 -11.80 26.40
N ALA A 252 -0.82 -12.22 26.75
CA ALA A 252 -1.78 -11.39 27.48
C ALA A 252 -1.36 -11.09 28.93
N ASP A 253 -0.27 -11.64 29.39
CA ASP A 253 0.38 -11.38 30.67
C ASP A 253 1.31 -10.15 30.65
N LYS A 254 1.69 -9.64 29.47
CA LYS A 254 2.61 -8.50 29.33
C LYS A 254 1.94 -7.22 28.87
N VAL A 255 0.94 -7.32 28.01
CA VAL A 255 0.29 -6.15 27.38
C VAL A 255 -1.23 -6.32 27.33
N GLU A 256 -1.93 -5.21 27.16
CA GLU A 256 -3.36 -5.12 26.89
C GLU A 256 -3.61 -4.19 25.73
N VAL A 257 -4.66 -4.46 24.94
CA VAL A 257 -5.10 -3.61 23.85
C VAL A 257 -6.31 -2.80 24.31
N ILE A 258 -6.24 -1.50 24.18
CA ILE A 258 -7.31 -0.54 24.48
C ILE A 258 -7.81 0.04 23.16
N THR A 259 -9.08 -0.19 22.85
CA THR A 259 -9.75 0.40 21.68
C THR A 259 -10.42 1.71 22.11
N PRO A 260 -10.03 2.88 21.58
CA PRO A 260 -10.69 4.15 21.88
C PRO A 260 -12.10 4.16 21.30
N GLN A 261 -12.99 4.99 21.88
CA GLN A 261 -14.38 5.10 21.39
C GLN A 261 -14.47 5.71 19.99
N LEU A 262 -13.54 6.59 19.64
CA LEU A 262 -13.46 7.29 18.36
C LEU A 262 -12.04 7.16 17.79
N SER A 263 -11.93 6.74 16.54
CA SER A 263 -10.66 6.66 15.83
C SER A 263 -10.85 6.91 14.32
N ILE A 264 -9.78 6.73 13.55
CA ILE A 264 -9.80 6.93 12.10
C ILE A 264 -10.00 5.58 11.38
N LEU A 265 -10.80 5.59 10.30
CA LEU A 265 -10.87 4.48 9.35
C LEU A 265 -9.61 4.50 8.48
N ALA A 266 -8.69 3.59 8.75
CA ALA A 266 -7.50 3.44 7.95
C ALA A 266 -7.79 2.53 6.74
N GLU A 267 -7.57 3.07 5.54
CA GLU A 267 -7.89 2.45 4.26
C GLU A 267 -6.62 2.29 3.41
N PRO A 268 -5.78 1.27 3.68
CA PRO A 268 -4.55 1.06 2.94
C PRO A 268 -4.87 0.57 1.51
N PRO A 269 -4.41 1.31 0.47
CA PRO A 269 -4.74 1.01 -0.90
C PRO A 269 -3.72 0.12 -1.59
N VAL A 270 -4.16 -0.47 -2.70
CA VAL A 270 -3.34 -1.35 -3.55
C VAL A 270 -3.48 -1.00 -5.02
N THR A 271 -2.43 -1.17 -5.83
CA THR A 271 -2.54 -1.06 -7.29
C THR A 271 -1.42 -1.82 -8.00
N VAL A 272 -1.62 -2.13 -9.28
CA VAL A 272 -0.55 -2.56 -10.18
C VAL A 272 0.31 -1.38 -10.59
N VAL A 273 1.59 -1.62 -10.82
CA VAL A 273 2.54 -0.62 -11.36
C VAL A 273 2.61 -0.81 -12.87
N ASP A 274 1.82 -0.04 -13.60
CA ASP A 274 1.52 -0.27 -15.02
C ASP A 274 2.75 -0.45 -15.90
N LYS A 275 3.70 0.45 -15.80
CA LYS A 275 4.92 0.36 -16.63
C LYS A 275 5.72 -0.92 -16.37
N ASN A 276 5.73 -1.38 -15.11
CA ASN A 276 6.49 -2.56 -14.75
C ASN A 276 5.78 -3.84 -15.19
N VAL A 277 4.46 -3.96 -14.92
CA VAL A 277 3.70 -5.15 -15.35
C VAL A 277 3.64 -5.28 -16.87
N ASP A 278 3.67 -4.19 -17.62
CA ASP A 278 3.76 -4.23 -19.10
C ASP A 278 5.16 -4.67 -19.55
N LYS A 279 6.20 -4.16 -18.92
CA LYS A 279 7.60 -4.55 -19.18
C LYS A 279 7.84 -6.03 -18.87
N HIS A 280 7.30 -6.53 -17.76
CA HIS A 280 7.47 -7.91 -17.30
C HIS A 280 6.47 -8.88 -17.93
N HIS A 281 5.45 -8.40 -18.66
CA HIS A 281 4.34 -9.18 -19.16
C HIS A 281 3.54 -9.90 -18.05
N THR A 282 3.45 -9.26 -16.86
CA THR A 282 2.82 -9.81 -15.65
C THR A 282 1.44 -9.22 -15.35
N ARG A 283 0.90 -8.34 -16.21
CA ARG A 283 -0.35 -7.59 -15.96
C ARG A 283 -1.52 -8.48 -15.56
N GLU A 284 -1.72 -9.59 -16.26
CA GLU A 284 -2.86 -10.49 -16.00
C GLU A 284 -2.78 -11.08 -14.59
N VAL A 285 -1.65 -11.67 -14.24
CA VAL A 285 -1.45 -12.30 -12.92
C VAL A 285 -1.41 -11.26 -11.80
N ALA A 286 -0.82 -10.07 -12.03
CA ALA A 286 -0.78 -8.98 -11.05
C ALA A 286 -2.19 -8.43 -10.76
N MET A 287 -3.03 -8.27 -11.77
CA MET A 287 -4.43 -7.88 -11.58
C MET A 287 -5.24 -8.98 -10.89
N ALA A 288 -5.03 -10.25 -11.23
CA ALA A 288 -5.66 -11.39 -10.56
C ALA A 288 -5.26 -11.42 -9.06
N TYR A 289 -3.97 -11.20 -8.76
CA TYR A 289 -3.45 -11.11 -7.40
C TYR A 289 -4.17 -10.05 -6.57
N LEU A 290 -4.33 -8.83 -7.10
CA LEU A 290 -5.05 -7.77 -6.38
C LEU A 290 -6.55 -8.03 -6.26
N LYS A 291 -7.18 -8.60 -7.29
CA LYS A 291 -8.61 -8.98 -7.24
C LYS A 291 -8.87 -10.10 -6.23
N TYR A 292 -7.92 -11.00 -6.02
CA TYR A 292 -8.04 -12.07 -5.04
C TYR A 292 -8.18 -11.54 -3.60
N LEU A 293 -7.65 -10.34 -3.30
CA LEU A 293 -7.86 -9.67 -2.01
C LEU A 293 -9.34 -9.37 -1.70
N TYR A 294 -10.19 -9.25 -2.73
CA TYR A 294 -11.63 -8.97 -2.60
C TYR A 294 -12.50 -10.23 -2.62
N THR A 295 -11.92 -11.42 -2.85
CA THR A 295 -12.65 -12.69 -2.77
C THR A 295 -12.90 -13.08 -1.31
N GLU A 296 -13.84 -13.99 -1.08
CA GLU A 296 -14.08 -14.51 0.28
C GLU A 296 -12.80 -15.08 0.91
N ALA A 297 -12.02 -15.85 0.14
CA ALA A 297 -10.75 -16.41 0.61
C ALA A 297 -9.73 -15.32 0.99
N GLY A 298 -9.57 -14.29 0.17
CA GLY A 298 -8.69 -13.16 0.47
C GLY A 298 -9.15 -12.36 1.69
N GLN A 299 -10.46 -12.16 1.84
CA GLN A 299 -11.06 -11.46 2.97
C GLN A 299 -10.96 -12.27 4.29
N GLU A 300 -11.11 -13.60 4.23
CA GLU A 300 -10.86 -14.48 5.38
C GLU A 300 -9.40 -14.43 5.85
N ILE A 301 -8.45 -14.39 4.92
CA ILE A 301 -7.03 -14.23 5.26
C ILE A 301 -6.80 -12.85 5.89
N ALA A 302 -7.40 -11.78 5.35
CA ALA A 302 -7.32 -10.45 5.92
C ALA A 302 -7.86 -10.43 7.37
N ALA A 303 -9.05 -11.01 7.61
CA ALA A 303 -9.66 -11.08 8.93
C ALA A 303 -8.82 -11.87 9.93
N LYS A 304 -8.27 -13.03 9.56
CA LYS A 304 -7.35 -13.84 10.40
C LYS A 304 -6.08 -13.10 10.79
N ASN A 305 -5.63 -12.18 9.92
CA ASN A 305 -4.49 -11.31 10.16
C ASN A 305 -4.90 -9.96 10.77
N HIS A 306 -6.11 -9.92 11.37
CA HIS A 306 -6.65 -8.77 12.13
C HIS A 306 -6.86 -7.49 11.31
N TYR A 307 -7.03 -7.61 9.98
CA TYR A 307 -7.54 -6.53 9.14
C TYR A 307 -9.05 -6.66 9.01
N ARG A 308 -9.77 -5.54 9.15
CA ARG A 308 -11.23 -5.48 9.04
C ARG A 308 -11.65 -5.75 7.60
N PRO A 309 -12.36 -6.85 7.32
CA PRO A 309 -12.75 -7.20 5.96
C PRO A 309 -13.86 -6.27 5.44
N ARG A 310 -13.89 -6.07 4.11
CA ARG A 310 -14.92 -5.30 3.41
C ARG A 310 -16.14 -6.16 3.07
N LEU A 311 -15.95 -7.46 2.85
CA LEU A 311 -17.03 -8.37 2.50
C LEU A 311 -17.90 -8.64 3.72
N ALA A 312 -19.21 -8.28 3.62
CA ALA A 312 -20.14 -8.34 4.75
C ALA A 312 -20.23 -9.73 5.39
N SER A 313 -20.28 -10.80 4.57
CA SER A 313 -20.35 -12.18 5.07
C SER A 313 -19.14 -12.57 5.94
N VAL A 314 -17.94 -12.11 5.57
CA VAL A 314 -16.72 -12.33 6.34
C VAL A 314 -16.70 -11.42 7.57
N ALA A 315 -17.12 -10.16 7.44
CA ALA A 315 -17.19 -9.22 8.56
C ALA A 315 -18.15 -9.72 9.67
N GLU A 316 -19.31 -10.27 9.30
CA GLU A 316 -20.27 -10.88 10.26
C GLU A 316 -19.66 -12.07 10.98
N LYS A 317 -18.97 -12.96 10.26
CA LYS A 317 -18.32 -14.14 10.81
C LYS A 317 -17.23 -13.79 11.84
N HIS A 318 -16.49 -12.69 11.57
CA HIS A 318 -15.40 -12.21 12.42
C HIS A 318 -15.79 -11.02 13.33
N ALA A 319 -17.10 -10.72 13.49
CA ALA A 319 -17.57 -9.57 14.27
C ALA A 319 -17.08 -9.53 15.72
N LYS A 320 -16.76 -10.69 16.31
CA LYS A 320 -16.24 -10.78 17.69
C LYS A 320 -14.77 -10.34 17.79
N ASP A 321 -14.04 -10.40 16.69
CA ASP A 321 -12.61 -10.08 16.63
C ASP A 321 -12.37 -8.57 16.48
N PHE A 322 -13.41 -7.82 16.07
CA PHE A 322 -13.34 -6.40 15.78
C PHE A 322 -14.30 -5.58 16.63
N PRO A 323 -13.82 -4.92 17.69
CA PRO A 323 -14.67 -4.06 18.52
C PRO A 323 -15.37 -2.97 17.70
N THR A 324 -16.63 -2.70 18.06
CA THR A 324 -17.37 -1.56 17.48
C THR A 324 -16.83 -0.26 18.06
N LEU A 325 -16.48 0.68 17.18
CA LEU A 325 -16.05 2.03 17.54
C LEU A 325 -16.56 3.04 16.49
N GLN A 326 -16.58 4.31 16.85
CA GLN A 326 -16.88 5.38 15.88
C GLN A 326 -15.63 5.63 15.02
N LEU A 327 -15.81 5.64 13.70
CA LEU A 327 -14.75 5.88 12.75
C LEU A 327 -15.08 7.09 11.87
N PHE A 328 -14.09 7.93 11.62
CA PHE A 328 -14.14 8.98 10.61
C PHE A 328 -13.11 8.71 9.52
N THR A 329 -13.32 9.26 8.34
CA THR A 329 -12.39 9.09 7.20
C THR A 329 -11.49 10.31 7.03
N VAL A 330 -10.38 10.13 6.29
CA VAL A 330 -9.50 11.24 5.88
C VAL A 330 -10.25 12.22 4.98
N ASP A 331 -11.12 11.71 4.10
CA ASP A 331 -11.90 12.55 3.21
C ASP A 331 -12.89 13.45 3.98
N GLU A 332 -13.58 12.88 4.99
CA GLU A 332 -14.55 13.60 5.80
C GLU A 332 -13.96 14.77 6.59
N LEU A 333 -12.83 14.54 7.30
CA LEU A 333 -12.28 15.54 8.21
C LEU A 333 -11.14 16.37 7.62
N PHE A 334 -10.40 15.82 6.66
CA PHE A 334 -9.19 16.46 6.15
C PHE A 334 -9.28 16.84 4.66
N GLY A 335 -10.35 16.43 3.97
CA GLY A 335 -10.53 16.68 2.53
C GLY A 335 -9.56 15.89 1.65
N GLY A 336 -9.21 14.68 2.09
CA GLY A 336 -8.37 13.74 1.38
C GLY A 336 -6.88 13.82 1.70
N TRP A 337 -6.14 12.79 1.25
CA TRP A 337 -4.72 12.64 1.58
C TRP A 337 -3.83 13.75 1.04
N GLN A 338 -4.09 14.28 -0.15
CA GLN A 338 -3.31 15.38 -0.73
C GLN A 338 -3.36 16.63 0.16
N LYS A 339 -4.56 16.99 0.63
CA LYS A 339 -4.74 18.13 1.53
C LYS A 339 -4.14 17.86 2.90
N ALA A 340 -4.36 16.67 3.46
CA ALA A 340 -3.80 16.26 4.74
C ALA A 340 -2.27 16.31 4.72
N GLN A 341 -1.65 15.77 3.66
CA GLN A 341 -0.20 15.80 3.47
C GLN A 341 0.34 17.23 3.43
N LYS A 342 -0.27 18.08 2.58
CA LYS A 342 0.13 19.47 2.42
C LYS A 342 0.04 20.27 3.73
N THR A 343 -1.04 20.06 4.48
CA THR A 343 -1.30 20.82 5.73
C THR A 343 -0.42 20.35 6.88
N HIS A 344 -0.28 19.03 7.03
CA HIS A 344 0.27 18.47 8.27
C HIS A 344 1.71 17.95 8.14
N PHE A 345 2.09 17.37 6.99
CA PHE A 345 3.30 16.51 6.92
C PHE A 345 4.39 17.01 5.97
N MET A 346 4.11 17.97 5.09
CA MET A 346 5.16 18.64 4.29
C MET A 346 6.12 19.43 5.20
N ASP A 347 7.25 19.82 4.66
CA ASP A 347 8.22 20.66 5.36
C ASP A 347 7.56 21.98 5.79
N ASN A 348 7.79 22.36 7.04
CA ASN A 348 7.11 23.45 7.73
C ASN A 348 5.59 23.26 7.91
N GLY A 349 5.07 22.05 7.71
CA GLY A 349 3.68 21.70 8.00
C GLY A 349 3.36 21.72 9.49
N THR A 350 2.11 21.44 9.82
CA THR A 350 1.64 21.53 11.21
C THR A 350 2.42 20.61 12.16
N PHE A 351 2.84 19.41 11.69
CA PHE A 351 3.65 18.50 12.50
C PHE A 351 4.99 19.12 12.91
N ASP A 352 5.69 19.77 11.98
CA ASP A 352 6.97 20.43 12.29
C ASP A 352 6.81 21.58 13.31
N GLN A 353 5.66 22.27 13.28
CA GLN A 353 5.32 23.32 14.24
C GLN A 353 4.95 22.77 15.63
N ILE A 354 4.45 21.53 15.70
CA ILE A 354 4.10 20.85 16.95
C ILE A 354 5.33 20.22 17.58
N TYR A 355 6.13 19.53 16.79
CA TYR A 355 7.30 18.78 17.21
C TYR A 355 8.56 19.43 16.64
N ALA A 356 9.08 20.44 17.34
CA ALA A 356 10.39 21.00 17.06
C ALA A 356 11.41 20.28 17.97
N PRO A 357 12.34 19.46 17.44
CA PRO A 357 13.38 18.84 18.25
C PRO A 357 14.26 19.96 18.85
N GLY A 358 14.21 20.14 20.16
CA GLY A 358 15.11 21.08 20.87
C GLY A 358 14.50 22.40 21.37
N GLY A 359 13.19 22.55 21.35
CA GLY A 359 12.49 23.67 21.99
C GLY A 359 12.00 23.30 23.41
N GLY A 360 12.90 23.14 24.35
CA GLY A 360 12.62 22.88 25.75
C GLY A 360 13.75 23.44 26.58
#